data_4b911c0de57c3345117e750bd77c471d
#
_entry.id   4b911c0de57c3345117e750bd77c471d
#
_cell.length_a   1.000
_cell.length_b   1.000
_cell.length_c   1.000
_cell.angle_alpha   90.00
_cell.angle_beta   90.00
_cell.angle_gamma   90.00
#
_symmetry.space_group_name_H-M   'P 1'
#
loop_
_entity.id
_entity.type
_entity.pdbx_description
1 polymer ?
#
loop_
_entity_poly.entity_id
_entity_poly.type
_entity_poly.pdbx_seq_one_letter_code
_entity_poly.pdbx_strand_id
1 'polypeptide(L)'
;DRLRSRGLGDVYKRQNETSEDTFQPPVDPLNKRKVLIIEDDTDIREFLREEIGVYFEVEVAADGTSGFEKASTYDADLIVCDVLMPGMNGFEVTRKLKNEFTTSHIPIILLTALNIEEKYQEGIESGADAYITKPFNVSLLLARIFKLIELRDKLRQKYSNEPGLAHSIICTNDKDQKFSVKLNEVLNEHMTDTDFSVNDFAGIMGLGRTVFYKKVRGVTGYSPYEYLRVMRMKKAAEMLLTEDLTIAEVAYSVGINDPFYFCLLYTSDAADEAR
;
A
#
# COMPACT_ATOMS: atom_id res chain seq x y z
N ASP A 1 28.12 24.35 -12.61
CA ASP A 1 26.93 23.65 -12.09
C ASP A 1 27.12 22.99 -10.70
N ARG A 2 28.36 22.77 -10.22
CA ARG A 2 28.65 22.26 -8.86
C ARG A 2 28.38 23.25 -7.73
N LEU A 3 28.13 24.53 -8.01
CA LEU A 3 27.86 25.58 -7.01
C LEU A 3 26.37 25.73 -6.69
N ARG A 4 25.46 25.10 -7.45
CA ARG A 4 24.00 25.16 -7.20
C ARG A 4 23.50 24.12 -6.18
N SER A 5 24.15 22.95 -6.07
CA SER A 5 23.69 21.87 -5.18
C SER A 5 23.99 22.12 -3.69
N ARG A 6 25.11 22.78 -3.36
CA ARG A 6 25.48 23.07 -1.95
C ARG A 6 24.55 24.02 -1.19
N GLY A 7 23.63 24.68 -1.87
CA GLY A 7 22.68 25.61 -1.24
C GLY A 7 21.27 25.06 -1.02
N LEU A 8 20.89 23.97 -1.69
CA LEU A 8 19.51 23.48 -1.63
C LEU A 8 19.20 22.78 -0.30
N GLY A 9 20.08 21.92 0.21
CA GLY A 9 19.92 21.31 1.53
C GLY A 9 19.86 22.33 2.67
N ASP A 10 20.67 23.40 2.58
CA ASP A 10 20.63 24.50 3.56
C ASP A 10 19.35 25.35 3.46
N VAL A 11 18.75 25.49 2.28
CA VAL A 11 17.46 26.18 2.08
C VAL A 11 16.33 25.38 2.74
N TYR A 12 16.30 24.07 2.59
CA TYR A 12 15.30 23.19 3.23
C TYR A 12 15.44 23.19 4.77
N LYS A 13 16.68 23.15 5.30
CA LYS A 13 16.93 23.24 6.75
C LYS A 13 16.43 24.57 7.34
N ARG A 14 16.70 25.70 6.69
CA ARG A 14 16.28 27.02 7.16
C ARG A 14 14.76 27.25 7.08
N GLN A 15 14.07 26.68 6.10
CA GLN A 15 12.60 26.80 5.99
C GLN A 15 11.87 26.03 7.09
N ASN A 16 12.43 24.93 7.59
CA ASN A 16 11.83 24.14 8.66
C ASN A 16 12.07 24.71 10.07
N GLU A 17 13.10 25.55 10.27
CA GLU A 17 13.36 26.18 11.56
C GLU A 17 12.34 27.29 11.92
N THR A 18 11.53 27.74 10.96
CA THR A 18 10.57 28.85 11.15
C THR A 18 9.10 28.44 11.25
N SER A 19 8.76 27.15 11.11
CA SER A 19 7.37 26.69 11.19
C SER A 19 7.10 26.01 12.54
N GLU A 20 6.38 26.69 13.44
CA GLU A 20 5.92 26.18 14.75
C GLU A 20 4.78 25.15 14.66
N ASP A 21 4.25 24.84 13.47
CA ASP A 21 3.24 23.79 13.27
C ASP A 21 3.92 22.42 13.12
N THR A 22 4.31 21.85 14.24
CA THR A 22 4.80 20.46 14.30
C THR A 22 3.62 19.50 14.17
N PHE A 23 3.43 18.98 12.96
CA PHE A 23 2.61 17.79 12.72
C PHE A 23 3.22 16.64 13.54
N GLN A 24 2.51 16.18 14.57
CA GLN A 24 2.92 15.03 15.39
C GLN A 24 1.99 13.85 15.09
N PRO A 25 2.34 12.99 14.13
CA PRO A 25 1.56 11.78 13.87
C PRO A 25 1.77 10.74 14.98
N PRO A 26 0.77 9.87 15.21
CA PRO A 26 0.96 8.71 16.09
C PRO A 26 2.02 7.79 15.46
N VAL A 27 3.13 7.59 16.16
CA VAL A 27 4.20 6.68 15.75
C VAL A 27 3.99 5.36 16.48
N ASP A 28 3.80 4.26 15.75
CA ASP A 28 3.96 2.91 16.28
C ASP A 28 5.42 2.47 16.05
N PRO A 29 6.26 2.42 17.09
CA PRO A 29 7.69 2.10 16.92
C PRO A 29 7.93 0.66 16.46
N LEU A 30 6.95 -0.24 16.67
CA LEU A 30 7.08 -1.67 16.41
C LEU A 30 6.69 -2.07 14.97
N ASN A 31 5.96 -1.21 14.26
CA ASN A 31 5.45 -1.52 12.91
C ASN A 31 5.58 -0.31 11.99
N LYS A 32 6.81 0.16 11.77
CA LYS A 32 7.05 1.27 10.85
C LYS A 32 6.69 0.88 9.43
N ARG A 33 5.87 1.72 8.78
CA ARG A 33 5.56 1.62 7.35
C ARG A 33 6.80 1.92 6.51
N LYS A 34 6.88 1.35 5.31
CA LYS A 34 8.02 1.41 4.41
C LYS A 34 7.85 2.49 3.34
N VAL A 35 8.80 3.40 3.26
CA VAL A 35 8.82 4.47 2.25
C VAL A 35 10.08 4.33 1.40
N LEU A 36 9.91 4.30 0.08
CA LEU A 36 11.01 4.36 -0.88
C LEU A 36 11.16 5.81 -1.38
N ILE A 37 12.37 6.35 -1.29
CA ILE A 37 12.71 7.68 -1.83
C ILE A 37 13.59 7.51 -3.06
N ILE A 38 13.21 8.15 -4.17
CA ILE A 38 13.95 8.16 -5.44
C ILE A 38 14.31 9.61 -5.75
N GLU A 39 15.58 9.96 -5.56
CA GLU A 39 16.11 11.33 -5.69
C GLU A 39 17.57 11.27 -6.13
N ASP A 40 17.97 11.97 -7.18
CA ASP A 40 19.34 11.93 -7.69
C ASP A 40 20.28 12.86 -6.90
N ASP A 41 19.78 13.98 -6.37
CA ASP A 41 20.55 14.87 -5.53
C ASP A 41 20.84 14.21 -4.17
N THR A 42 22.11 14.04 -3.85
CA THR A 42 22.57 13.36 -2.64
C THR A 42 22.17 14.12 -1.37
N ASP A 43 22.25 15.46 -1.38
CA ASP A 43 21.97 16.29 -0.19
C ASP A 43 20.47 16.26 0.11
N ILE A 44 19.63 16.33 -0.92
CA ILE A 44 18.16 16.23 -0.78
C ILE A 44 17.77 14.82 -0.36
N ARG A 45 18.36 13.80 -0.96
CA ARG A 45 18.07 12.39 -0.64
C ARG A 45 18.40 12.05 0.81
N GLU A 46 19.58 12.45 1.31
CA GLU A 46 19.95 12.23 2.70
C GLU A 46 19.08 13.04 3.67
N PHE A 47 18.77 14.29 3.34
CA PHE A 47 17.85 15.11 4.12
C PHE A 47 16.47 14.47 4.24
N LEU A 48 15.89 14.01 3.13
CA LEU A 48 14.59 13.31 3.15
C LEU A 48 14.66 12.00 3.93
N ARG A 49 15.77 11.26 3.81
CA ARG A 49 15.98 10.02 4.56
C ARG A 49 16.00 10.27 6.06
N GLU A 50 16.67 11.33 6.52
CA GLU A 50 16.73 11.70 7.94
C GLU A 50 15.34 12.11 8.46
N GLU A 51 14.67 13.04 7.79
CA GLU A 51 13.39 13.59 8.24
C GLU A 51 12.25 12.56 8.20
N ILE A 52 12.12 11.79 7.11
CA ILE A 52 11.10 10.76 6.96
C ILE A 52 11.43 9.53 7.83
N GLY A 53 12.72 9.22 8.00
CA GLY A 53 13.21 8.08 8.78
C GLY A 53 12.86 8.11 10.27
N VAL A 54 12.52 9.29 10.82
CA VAL A 54 11.97 9.41 12.17
C VAL A 54 10.70 8.58 12.31
N TYR A 55 9.83 8.60 11.30
CA TYR A 55 8.49 8.01 11.36
C TYR A 55 8.35 6.71 10.58
N PHE A 56 9.18 6.49 9.55
CA PHE A 56 9.06 5.38 8.60
C PHE A 56 10.35 4.58 8.51
N GLU A 57 10.27 3.34 8.02
CA GLU A 57 11.42 2.61 7.50
C GLU A 57 11.70 3.13 6.09
N VAL A 58 12.89 3.66 5.86
CA VAL A 58 13.22 4.35 4.60
C VAL A 58 14.29 3.61 3.83
N GLU A 59 14.01 3.31 2.57
CA GLU A 59 14.98 2.88 1.55
C GLU A 59 15.15 4.00 0.52
N VAL A 60 16.33 4.14 -0.07
CA VAL A 60 16.64 5.21 -1.01
C VAL A 60 17.20 4.67 -2.32
N ALA A 61 16.93 5.37 -3.42
CA ALA A 61 17.52 5.13 -4.74
C ALA A 61 18.03 6.45 -5.33
N ALA A 62 19.13 6.39 -6.05
CA ALA A 62 19.83 7.56 -6.58
C ALA A 62 19.42 7.93 -8.02
N ASP A 63 18.58 7.13 -8.65
CA ASP A 63 18.09 7.33 -10.02
C ASP A 63 16.79 6.55 -10.27
N GLY A 64 16.09 6.87 -11.37
CA GLY A 64 14.81 6.24 -11.69
C GLY A 64 14.91 4.75 -12.00
N THR A 65 16.03 4.26 -12.54
CA THR A 65 16.20 2.84 -12.88
C THR A 65 16.36 2.00 -11.61
N SER A 66 17.29 2.40 -10.73
CA SER A 66 17.48 1.75 -9.43
C SER A 66 16.24 1.86 -8.54
N GLY A 67 15.51 2.97 -8.64
CA GLY A 67 14.24 3.18 -7.94
C GLY A 67 13.16 2.20 -8.39
N PHE A 68 13.00 1.99 -9.69
CA PHE A 68 12.06 1.02 -10.26
C PHE A 68 12.40 -0.42 -9.82
N GLU A 69 13.66 -0.82 -9.87
CA GLU A 69 14.12 -2.13 -9.43
C GLU A 69 13.87 -2.36 -7.93
N LYS A 70 14.22 -1.38 -7.10
CA LYS A 70 13.99 -1.43 -5.65
C LYS A 70 12.51 -1.50 -5.30
N ALA A 71 11.63 -0.73 -5.97
CA ALA A 71 10.19 -0.78 -5.76
C ALA A 71 9.60 -2.19 -5.94
N SER A 72 10.19 -2.98 -6.86
CA SER A 72 9.76 -4.36 -7.10
C SER A 72 10.16 -5.34 -5.99
N THR A 73 11.13 -5.01 -5.15
CA THR A 73 11.70 -5.91 -4.12
C THR A 73 11.44 -5.46 -2.69
N TYR A 74 11.38 -4.17 -2.43
CA TYR A 74 11.33 -3.59 -1.09
C TYR A 74 9.95 -3.67 -0.41
N ASP A 75 8.87 -3.94 -1.16
CA ASP A 75 7.48 -3.90 -0.65
C ASP A 75 7.11 -2.56 0.02
N ALA A 76 7.38 -1.44 -0.66
CA ALA A 76 7.09 -0.11 -0.14
C ALA A 76 5.58 0.13 0.06
N ASP A 77 5.21 0.78 1.16
CA ASP A 77 3.85 1.26 1.40
C ASP A 77 3.56 2.56 0.64
N LEU A 78 4.61 3.35 0.33
CA LEU A 78 4.54 4.59 -0.43
C LEU A 78 5.90 4.89 -1.09
N ILE A 79 5.86 5.55 -2.24
CA ILE A 79 7.06 6.03 -2.95
C ILE A 79 7.03 7.56 -3.02
N VAL A 80 8.16 8.18 -2.69
CA VAL A 80 8.43 9.61 -2.96
C VAL A 80 9.46 9.66 -4.07
N CYS A 81 9.17 10.31 -5.19
CA CYS A 81 10.03 10.30 -6.35
C CYS A 81 10.22 11.71 -6.92
N ASP A 82 11.47 12.11 -7.16
CA ASP A 82 11.74 13.33 -7.92
C ASP A 82 11.34 13.15 -9.39
N VAL A 83 10.84 14.22 -9.98
CA VAL A 83 10.51 14.27 -11.43
C VAL A 83 11.75 14.45 -12.27
N LEU A 84 12.67 15.32 -11.86
CA LEU A 84 13.80 15.74 -12.68
C LEU A 84 15.07 14.93 -12.35
N MET A 85 15.15 13.73 -12.85
CA MET A 85 16.33 12.86 -12.69
C MET A 85 16.97 12.54 -14.05
N PRO A 86 18.30 12.34 -14.11
CA PRO A 86 18.97 11.87 -15.31
C PRO A 86 18.51 10.47 -15.73
N GLY A 87 18.39 10.24 -17.04
CA GLY A 87 17.93 8.96 -17.59
C GLY A 87 16.43 8.79 -17.47
N MET A 88 15.97 7.90 -16.61
CA MET A 88 14.53 7.67 -16.38
C MET A 88 13.99 8.72 -15.41
N ASN A 89 13.14 9.62 -15.91
CA ASN A 89 12.51 10.66 -15.09
C ASN A 89 11.37 10.10 -14.21
N GLY A 90 10.91 10.90 -13.20
CA GLY A 90 9.90 10.47 -12.25
C GLY A 90 8.54 10.15 -12.87
N PHE A 91 8.14 10.78 -13.98
CA PHE A 91 6.91 10.43 -14.69
C PHE A 91 7.01 9.05 -15.35
N GLU A 92 8.15 8.74 -15.94
CA GLU A 92 8.42 7.43 -16.55
C GLU A 92 8.46 6.32 -15.49
N VAL A 93 9.13 6.58 -14.35
CA VAL A 93 9.15 5.67 -13.19
C VAL A 93 7.72 5.40 -12.73
N THR A 94 6.93 6.45 -12.51
CA THR A 94 5.54 6.35 -12.06
C THR A 94 4.70 5.54 -13.05
N ARG A 95 4.77 5.86 -14.34
CA ARG A 95 4.03 5.14 -15.38
C ARG A 95 4.39 3.66 -15.42
N LYS A 96 5.68 3.31 -15.31
CA LYS A 96 6.13 1.92 -15.26
C LYS A 96 5.60 1.21 -14.01
N LEU A 97 5.74 1.80 -12.83
CA LEU A 97 5.28 1.23 -11.55
C LEU A 97 3.76 1.04 -11.54
N LYS A 98 2.99 2.01 -12.04
CA LYS A 98 1.52 1.91 -12.11
C LYS A 98 1.05 0.90 -13.17
N ASN A 99 1.87 0.61 -14.17
CA ASN A 99 1.60 -0.42 -15.17
C ASN A 99 2.07 -1.82 -14.76
N GLU A 100 3.03 -1.93 -13.85
CA GLU A 100 3.54 -3.20 -13.36
C GLU A 100 2.55 -3.82 -12.35
N PHE A 101 2.19 -5.09 -12.57
CA PHE A 101 1.16 -5.76 -11.78
C PHE A 101 1.48 -5.80 -10.28
N THR A 102 2.74 -5.96 -9.92
CA THR A 102 3.19 -6.12 -8.53
C THR A 102 3.31 -4.80 -7.76
N THR A 103 3.39 -3.66 -8.45
CA THR A 103 3.63 -2.33 -7.85
C THR A 103 2.53 -1.31 -8.11
N SER A 104 1.58 -1.61 -9.01
CA SER A 104 0.50 -0.70 -9.42
C SER A 104 -0.31 -0.13 -8.24
N HIS A 105 -0.43 -0.88 -7.16
CA HIS A 105 -1.16 -0.50 -5.96
C HIS A 105 -0.40 0.46 -5.03
N ILE A 106 0.91 0.70 -5.25
CA ILE A 106 1.72 1.55 -4.36
C ILE A 106 1.42 3.03 -4.67
N PRO A 107 1.04 3.85 -3.67
CA PRO A 107 0.87 5.28 -3.86
C PRO A 107 2.22 5.97 -4.12
N ILE A 108 2.21 6.94 -5.03
CA ILE A 108 3.41 7.66 -5.46
C ILE A 108 3.17 9.17 -5.31
N ILE A 109 4.08 9.83 -4.58
CA ILE A 109 4.18 11.28 -4.50
C ILE A 109 5.32 11.74 -5.40
N LEU A 110 5.05 12.62 -6.35
CA LEU A 110 6.06 13.24 -7.20
C LEU A 110 6.50 14.59 -6.63
N LEU A 111 7.82 14.76 -6.49
CA LEU A 111 8.44 16.03 -6.16
C LEU A 111 8.84 16.73 -7.46
N THR A 112 8.42 17.98 -7.67
CA THR A 112 8.64 18.68 -8.94
C THR A 112 9.08 20.12 -8.73
N ALA A 113 10.06 20.56 -9.51
CA ALA A 113 10.43 21.98 -9.61
C ALA A 113 9.58 22.76 -10.64
N LEU A 114 8.68 22.08 -11.36
CA LEU A 114 7.95 22.64 -12.48
C LEU A 114 6.67 23.35 -12.02
N ASN A 115 6.41 24.55 -12.55
CA ASN A 115 5.08 25.16 -12.48
C ASN A 115 4.08 24.23 -13.14
N ILE A 116 3.03 23.90 -12.38
CA ILE A 116 2.02 22.87 -12.67
C ILE A 116 1.36 23.05 -14.03
N GLU A 117 1.31 24.30 -14.57
CA GLU A 117 0.56 24.64 -15.78
C GLU A 117 1.14 24.07 -17.08
N GLU A 118 2.46 23.90 -17.21
CA GLU A 118 3.09 23.46 -18.47
C GLU A 118 3.16 21.94 -18.64
N LYS A 119 3.08 21.16 -17.55
CA LYS A 119 3.14 19.67 -17.59
C LYS A 119 2.01 18.99 -16.82
N TYR A 120 0.92 19.71 -16.59
CA TYR A 120 -0.25 19.18 -15.88
C TYR A 120 -0.83 17.94 -16.57
N GLN A 121 -0.82 17.91 -17.91
CA GLN A 121 -1.26 16.74 -18.66
C GLN A 121 -0.34 15.52 -18.46
N GLU A 122 0.99 15.68 -18.56
CA GLU A 122 1.93 14.56 -18.33
C GLU A 122 1.83 14.05 -16.88
N GLY A 123 1.60 14.96 -15.94
CA GLY A 123 1.41 14.62 -14.55
C GLY A 123 0.19 13.72 -14.34
N ILE A 124 -1.00 14.16 -14.77
CA ILE A 124 -2.25 13.39 -14.65
C ILE A 124 -2.12 12.04 -15.36
N GLU A 125 -1.53 12.01 -16.57
CA GLU A 125 -1.32 10.80 -17.35
C GLU A 125 -0.30 9.83 -16.72
N SER A 126 0.59 10.31 -15.84
CA SER A 126 1.54 9.44 -15.14
C SER A 126 0.87 8.52 -14.11
N GLY A 127 -0.30 8.91 -13.57
CA GLY A 127 -1.03 8.18 -12.55
C GLY A 127 -0.49 8.33 -11.14
N ALA A 128 0.28 9.40 -10.84
CA ALA A 128 0.74 9.71 -9.50
C ALA A 128 -0.43 10.10 -8.58
N ASP A 129 -0.34 9.73 -7.30
CA ASP A 129 -1.40 9.97 -6.31
C ASP A 129 -1.31 11.38 -5.67
N ALA A 130 -0.14 12.01 -5.75
CA ALA A 130 0.07 13.40 -5.32
C ALA A 130 1.28 14.05 -5.98
N TYR A 131 1.26 15.39 -5.99
CA TYR A 131 2.34 16.25 -6.48
C TYR A 131 2.70 17.26 -5.40
N ILE A 132 4.00 17.50 -5.21
CA ILE A 132 4.53 18.52 -4.29
C ILE A 132 5.61 19.31 -5.03
N THR A 133 5.45 20.63 -5.06
CA THR A 133 6.41 21.52 -5.74
C THR A 133 7.63 21.80 -4.87
N LYS A 134 8.83 21.74 -5.46
CA LYS A 134 10.08 22.17 -4.84
C LYS A 134 10.20 23.73 -4.97
N PRO A 135 10.62 24.49 -3.92
CA PRO A 135 10.95 24.01 -2.57
C PRO A 135 9.69 23.68 -1.75
N PHE A 136 9.74 22.63 -0.94
CA PHE A 136 8.60 22.19 -0.12
C PHE A 136 8.93 22.21 1.37
N ASN A 137 7.87 22.32 2.18
CA ASN A 137 7.96 22.13 3.62
C ASN A 137 7.86 20.63 3.94
N VAL A 138 8.78 20.11 4.77
CA VAL A 138 8.82 18.69 5.15
C VAL A 138 7.57 18.29 5.93
N SER A 139 7.02 19.17 6.79
CA SER A 139 5.78 18.90 7.52
C SER A 139 4.61 18.65 6.55
N LEU A 140 4.55 19.41 5.44
CA LEU A 140 3.54 19.19 4.39
C LEU A 140 3.74 17.86 3.67
N LEU A 141 4.99 17.50 3.36
CA LEU A 141 5.31 16.19 2.74
C LEU A 141 4.93 15.04 3.68
N LEU A 142 5.32 15.12 4.97
CA LEU A 142 4.95 14.13 5.98
C LEU A 142 3.44 14.00 6.12
N ALA A 143 2.72 15.12 6.24
CA ALA A 143 1.26 15.11 6.32
C ALA A 143 0.62 14.42 5.08
N ARG A 144 1.18 14.61 3.89
CA ARG A 144 0.71 13.97 2.67
C ARG A 144 1.00 12.47 2.66
N ILE A 145 2.19 12.05 3.10
CA ILE A 145 2.57 10.63 3.25
C ILE A 145 1.59 9.94 4.20
N PHE A 146 1.40 10.48 5.41
CA PHE A 146 0.47 9.91 6.40
C PHE A 146 -0.95 9.83 5.85
N LYS A 147 -1.42 10.89 5.19
CA LYS A 147 -2.78 10.92 4.62
C LYS A 147 -3.02 9.86 3.55
N LEU A 148 -2.06 9.64 2.67
CA LEU A 148 -2.17 8.60 1.63
C LEU A 148 -2.14 7.19 2.23
N ILE A 149 -1.27 6.95 3.22
CA ILE A 149 -1.20 5.67 3.92
C ILE A 149 -2.50 5.42 4.70
N GLU A 150 -2.98 6.41 5.47
CA GLU A 150 -4.24 6.33 6.22
C GLU A 150 -5.44 6.04 5.29
N LEU A 151 -5.52 6.77 4.17
CA LEU A 151 -6.59 6.55 3.20
C LEU A 151 -6.59 5.12 2.68
N ARG A 152 -5.41 4.59 2.37
CA ARG A 152 -5.24 3.22 1.91
C ARG A 152 -5.63 2.20 2.97
N ASP A 153 -5.24 2.41 4.23
CA ASP A 153 -5.62 1.54 5.33
C ASP A 153 -7.14 1.56 5.58
N LYS A 154 -7.78 2.73 5.52
CA LYS A 154 -9.25 2.85 5.59
C LYS A 154 -9.96 2.12 4.45
N LEU A 155 -9.41 2.21 3.24
CA LEU A 155 -9.94 1.48 2.10
C LEU A 155 -9.79 -0.05 2.29
N ARG A 156 -8.62 -0.51 2.77
CA ARG A 156 -8.40 -1.93 3.11
C ARG A 156 -9.38 -2.43 4.17
N GLN A 157 -9.62 -1.66 5.23
CA GLN A 157 -10.60 -2.01 6.28
C GLN A 157 -12.02 -2.08 5.73
N LYS A 158 -12.44 -1.12 4.89
CA LYS A 158 -13.76 -1.19 4.23
C LYS A 158 -13.91 -2.43 3.36
N TYR A 159 -12.85 -2.78 2.61
CA TYR A 159 -12.83 -4.00 1.80
C TYR A 159 -12.99 -5.25 2.64
N SER A 160 -12.34 -5.27 3.80
CA SER A 160 -12.50 -6.37 4.76
C SER A 160 -13.92 -6.43 5.33
N ASN A 161 -14.58 -5.30 5.56
CA ASN A 161 -15.89 -5.26 6.21
C ASN A 161 -17.07 -5.49 5.25
N GLU A 162 -16.96 -5.13 3.98
CA GLU A 162 -18.03 -5.26 2.98
C GLU A 162 -17.49 -5.79 1.63
N PRO A 163 -17.21 -7.08 1.49
CA PRO A 163 -16.57 -7.64 0.29
C PRO A 163 -17.35 -7.42 -1.02
N GLY A 164 -18.67 -7.19 -0.93
CA GLY A 164 -19.55 -7.02 -2.10
C GLY A 164 -19.61 -5.60 -2.68
N LEU A 165 -19.39 -4.56 -1.87
CA LEU A 165 -19.62 -3.15 -2.24
C LEU A 165 -18.36 -2.36 -2.62
N ALA A 166 -17.19 -2.85 -2.27
CA ALA A 166 -15.95 -2.05 -2.28
C ALA A 166 -15.10 -2.16 -3.56
N HIS A 167 -15.53 -2.91 -4.57
CA HIS A 167 -14.72 -3.18 -5.78
C HIS A 167 -14.29 -1.92 -6.54
N SER A 168 -15.09 -0.84 -6.50
CA SER A 168 -14.82 0.38 -7.26
C SER A 168 -14.02 1.45 -6.50
N ILE A 169 -13.89 1.32 -5.17
CA ILE A 169 -13.39 2.40 -4.30
C ILE A 169 -11.91 2.23 -3.94
N ILE A 170 -11.40 1.00 -3.93
CA ILE A 170 -10.04 0.70 -3.42
C ILE A 170 -8.99 0.70 -4.53
N CYS A 171 -9.41 0.34 -5.73
CA CYS A 171 -8.48 0.17 -6.83
C CYS A 171 -8.28 1.50 -7.55
N THR A 172 -7.07 2.06 -7.44
CA THR A 172 -6.67 3.26 -8.18
C THR A 172 -6.52 3.00 -9.69
N ASN A 173 -6.58 1.73 -10.11
CA ASN A 173 -6.51 1.34 -11.52
C ASN A 173 -7.37 0.10 -11.84
N ASP A 174 -7.77 -0.02 -13.12
CA ASP A 174 -8.60 -1.10 -13.64
C ASP A 174 -8.01 -2.51 -13.42
N LYS A 175 -6.67 -2.65 -13.37
CA LYS A 175 -5.99 -3.94 -13.20
C LYS A 175 -6.19 -4.47 -11.77
N ASP A 176 -6.06 -3.59 -10.79
CA ASP A 176 -6.26 -3.94 -9.38
C ASP A 176 -7.72 -4.25 -9.11
N GLN A 177 -8.63 -3.53 -9.76
CA GLN A 177 -10.07 -3.81 -9.67
C GLN A 177 -10.41 -5.20 -10.22
N LYS A 178 -9.95 -5.52 -11.43
CA LYS A 178 -10.18 -6.85 -12.03
C LYS A 178 -9.57 -7.97 -11.20
N PHE A 179 -8.38 -7.74 -10.63
CA PHE A 179 -7.75 -8.69 -9.74
C PHE A 179 -8.59 -8.93 -8.48
N SER A 180 -9.07 -7.85 -7.84
CA SER A 180 -9.88 -7.94 -6.61
C SER A 180 -11.22 -8.64 -6.85
N VAL A 181 -11.88 -8.37 -7.98
CA VAL A 181 -13.11 -9.08 -8.36
C VAL A 181 -12.85 -10.57 -8.48
N LYS A 182 -11.87 -10.96 -9.30
CA LYS A 182 -11.51 -12.36 -9.50
C LYS A 182 -11.05 -13.05 -8.21
N LEU A 183 -10.31 -12.34 -7.35
CA LEU A 183 -9.87 -12.85 -6.05
C LEU A 183 -11.06 -13.27 -5.18
N ASN A 184 -12.10 -12.43 -5.13
CA ASN A 184 -13.30 -12.71 -4.36
C ASN A 184 -14.18 -13.82 -5.00
N GLU A 185 -14.28 -13.84 -6.31
CA GLU A 185 -15.00 -14.92 -7.03
C GLU A 185 -14.40 -16.28 -6.68
N VAL A 186 -13.09 -16.45 -6.87
CA VAL A 186 -12.38 -17.70 -6.56
C VAL A 186 -12.50 -18.05 -5.07
N LEU A 187 -12.39 -17.06 -4.18
CA LEU A 187 -12.53 -17.28 -2.75
C LEU A 187 -13.95 -17.79 -2.41
N ASN A 188 -14.99 -17.18 -2.96
CA ASN A 188 -16.38 -17.60 -2.70
C ASN A 188 -16.67 -19.01 -3.24
N GLU A 189 -16.10 -19.38 -4.38
CA GLU A 189 -16.26 -20.71 -4.97
C GLU A 189 -15.60 -21.82 -4.12
N HIS A 190 -14.47 -21.49 -3.46
CA HIS A 190 -13.66 -22.48 -2.73
C HIS A 190 -13.67 -22.28 -1.20
N MET A 191 -14.50 -21.39 -0.68
CA MET A 191 -14.52 -21.05 0.76
C MET A 191 -14.85 -22.26 1.64
N THR A 192 -15.74 -23.13 1.17
CA THR A 192 -16.19 -24.35 1.88
C THR A 192 -15.21 -25.51 1.77
N ASP A 193 -14.25 -25.44 0.85
CA ASP A 193 -13.27 -26.49 0.64
C ASP A 193 -12.18 -26.42 1.74
N THR A 194 -12.13 -27.44 2.57
CA THR A 194 -11.19 -27.55 3.68
C THR A 194 -9.74 -27.75 3.24
N ASP A 195 -9.54 -28.36 2.05
CA ASP A 195 -8.23 -28.66 1.48
C ASP A 195 -7.71 -27.51 0.59
N PHE A 196 -8.52 -26.46 0.38
CA PHE A 196 -8.15 -25.33 -0.44
C PHE A 196 -6.96 -24.56 0.14
N SER A 197 -5.82 -24.72 -0.50
CA SER A 197 -4.56 -24.12 -0.08
C SER A 197 -4.27 -22.81 -0.79
N VAL A 198 -3.32 -22.02 -0.22
CA VAL A 198 -2.81 -20.79 -0.87
C VAL A 198 -2.14 -21.09 -2.22
N ASN A 199 -1.59 -22.31 -2.41
CA ASN A 199 -1.00 -22.71 -3.68
C ASN A 199 -2.08 -22.92 -4.74
N ASP A 200 -3.19 -23.57 -4.38
CA ASP A 200 -4.34 -23.75 -5.27
C ASP A 200 -4.94 -22.40 -5.64
N PHE A 201 -5.08 -21.52 -4.66
CA PHE A 201 -5.56 -20.15 -4.88
C PHE A 201 -4.67 -19.41 -5.90
N ALA A 202 -3.35 -19.41 -5.73
CA ALA A 202 -2.43 -18.79 -6.68
C ALA A 202 -2.53 -19.43 -8.07
N GLY A 203 -2.66 -20.77 -8.14
CA GLY A 203 -2.81 -21.52 -9.38
C GLY A 203 -4.07 -21.13 -10.16
N ILE A 204 -5.24 -21.08 -9.50
CA ILE A 204 -6.51 -20.67 -10.11
C ILE A 204 -6.47 -19.20 -10.57
N MET A 205 -5.79 -18.35 -9.80
CA MET A 205 -5.54 -16.96 -10.20
C MET A 205 -4.59 -16.82 -11.39
N GLY A 206 -3.89 -17.91 -11.78
CA GLY A 206 -2.92 -17.92 -12.87
C GLY A 206 -1.61 -17.22 -12.53
N LEU A 207 -1.24 -17.17 -11.24
CA LEU A 207 -0.08 -16.42 -10.73
C LEU A 207 0.91 -17.33 -10.00
N GLY A 208 2.20 -17.04 -10.12
CA GLY A 208 3.20 -17.65 -9.26
C GLY A 208 3.01 -17.22 -7.80
N ARG A 209 3.33 -18.11 -6.84
CA ARG A 209 3.11 -17.91 -5.40
C ARG A 209 3.64 -16.55 -4.88
N THR A 210 4.84 -16.16 -5.26
CA THR A 210 5.46 -14.90 -4.80
C THR A 210 4.70 -13.67 -5.30
N VAL A 211 4.33 -13.66 -6.59
CA VAL A 211 3.56 -12.57 -7.21
C VAL A 211 2.16 -12.49 -6.59
N PHE A 212 1.50 -13.64 -6.41
CA PHE A 212 0.20 -13.72 -5.77
C PHE A 212 0.24 -13.18 -4.34
N TYR A 213 1.24 -13.61 -3.54
CA TYR A 213 1.41 -13.16 -2.17
C TYR A 213 1.57 -11.64 -2.07
N LYS A 214 2.49 -11.07 -2.87
CA LYS A 214 2.72 -9.61 -2.93
C LYS A 214 1.45 -8.85 -3.34
N LYS A 215 0.77 -9.33 -4.37
CA LYS A 215 -0.42 -8.65 -4.89
C LYS A 215 -1.58 -8.69 -3.91
N VAL A 216 -1.89 -9.84 -3.31
CA VAL A 216 -2.94 -9.94 -2.30
C VAL A 216 -2.63 -9.03 -1.12
N ARG A 217 -1.40 -9.10 -0.57
CA ARG A 217 -0.99 -8.23 0.55
C ARG A 217 -1.05 -6.75 0.16
N GLY A 218 -0.62 -6.41 -1.03
CA GLY A 218 -0.65 -5.04 -1.54
C GLY A 218 -2.06 -4.46 -1.63
N VAL A 219 -3.01 -5.25 -2.11
CA VAL A 219 -4.40 -4.81 -2.32
C VAL A 219 -5.24 -4.91 -1.04
N THR A 220 -5.16 -6.04 -0.33
CA THR A 220 -6.02 -6.32 0.83
C THR A 220 -5.43 -5.92 2.17
N GLY A 221 -4.10 -5.79 2.27
CA GLY A 221 -3.37 -5.60 3.52
C GLY A 221 -3.04 -6.90 4.26
N TYR A 222 -3.68 -8.02 3.88
CA TYR A 222 -3.50 -9.33 4.48
C TYR A 222 -2.60 -10.23 3.61
N SER A 223 -1.89 -11.16 4.24
CA SER A 223 -1.35 -12.29 3.48
C SER A 223 -2.49 -13.14 2.90
N PRO A 224 -2.26 -13.93 1.84
CA PRO A 224 -3.30 -14.78 1.27
C PRO A 224 -3.94 -15.75 2.27
N TYR A 225 -3.16 -16.27 3.22
CA TYR A 225 -3.67 -17.14 4.29
C TYR A 225 -4.57 -16.37 5.28
N GLU A 226 -4.12 -15.21 5.75
CA GLU A 226 -4.91 -14.34 6.62
C GLU A 226 -6.18 -13.88 5.94
N TYR A 227 -6.09 -13.51 4.64
CA TYR A 227 -7.24 -13.08 3.87
C TYR A 227 -8.31 -14.18 3.78
N LEU A 228 -7.91 -15.42 3.42
CA LEU A 228 -8.82 -16.58 3.40
C LEU A 228 -9.45 -16.81 4.79
N ARG A 229 -8.64 -16.74 5.86
CA ARG A 229 -9.12 -16.92 7.25
C ARG A 229 -10.15 -15.86 7.63
N VAL A 230 -9.82 -14.58 7.43
CA VAL A 230 -10.72 -13.46 7.76
C VAL A 230 -12.04 -13.57 7.02
N MET A 231 -12.01 -13.94 5.75
CA MET A 231 -13.23 -14.08 4.94
C MET A 231 -14.08 -15.28 5.38
N ARG A 232 -13.47 -16.40 5.79
CA ARG A 232 -14.17 -17.54 6.39
C ARG A 232 -14.84 -17.16 7.71
N MET A 233 -14.15 -16.40 8.57
CA MET A 233 -14.71 -15.93 9.85
C MET A 233 -15.89 -14.98 9.65
N LYS A 234 -15.84 -14.09 8.66
CA LYS A 234 -16.96 -13.18 8.33
C LYS A 234 -18.17 -13.94 7.81
N LYS A 235 -17.95 -14.91 6.92
CA LYS A 235 -19.05 -15.75 6.45
C LYS A 235 -19.67 -16.56 7.59
N ALA A 236 -18.84 -17.06 8.51
CA ALA A 236 -19.32 -17.72 9.70
C ALA A 236 -20.16 -16.82 10.61
N ALA A 237 -19.72 -15.56 10.82
CA ALA A 237 -20.48 -14.58 11.60
C ALA A 237 -21.86 -14.27 10.96
N GLU A 238 -21.90 -14.12 9.63
CA GLU A 238 -23.16 -13.96 8.89
C GLU A 238 -24.10 -15.16 9.12
N MET A 239 -23.59 -16.40 8.96
CA MET A 239 -24.38 -17.62 9.13
C MET A 239 -24.90 -17.77 10.57
N LEU A 240 -24.07 -17.48 11.58
CA LEU A 240 -24.49 -17.51 12.99
C LEU A 240 -25.60 -16.51 13.33
N LEU A 241 -25.72 -15.41 12.57
CA LEU A 241 -26.74 -14.38 12.78
C LEU A 241 -28.02 -14.64 11.97
N THR A 242 -27.93 -15.33 10.84
CA THR A 242 -29.04 -15.45 9.88
C THR A 242 -29.61 -16.88 9.79
N GLU A 243 -28.87 -17.88 10.23
CA GLU A 243 -29.22 -19.28 10.06
C GLU A 243 -29.29 -20.00 11.43
N ASP A 244 -30.20 -20.95 11.57
CA ASP A 244 -30.33 -21.77 12.79
C ASP A 244 -29.41 -23.00 12.70
N LEU A 245 -28.08 -22.73 12.69
CA LEU A 245 -27.06 -23.75 12.58
C LEU A 245 -26.27 -23.88 13.89
N THR A 246 -25.81 -25.09 14.17
CA THR A 246 -24.87 -25.33 15.27
C THR A 246 -23.47 -24.78 14.91
N ILE A 247 -22.66 -24.47 15.93
CA ILE A 247 -21.26 -24.03 15.75
C ILE A 247 -20.46 -25.01 14.89
N ALA A 248 -20.69 -26.31 15.04
CA ALA A 248 -19.98 -27.33 14.26
C ALA A 248 -20.40 -27.28 12.77
N GLU A 249 -21.70 -27.14 12.47
CA GLU A 249 -22.19 -26.98 11.10
C GLU A 249 -21.66 -25.73 10.44
N VAL A 250 -21.62 -24.60 11.16
CA VAL A 250 -21.02 -23.36 10.66
C VAL A 250 -19.51 -23.56 10.37
N ALA A 251 -18.76 -24.19 11.29
CA ALA A 251 -17.33 -24.45 11.08
C ALA A 251 -17.09 -25.24 9.77
N TYR A 252 -17.84 -26.33 9.57
CA TYR A 252 -17.73 -27.14 8.35
C TYR A 252 -18.15 -26.36 7.10
N SER A 253 -19.22 -25.56 7.19
CA SER A 253 -19.73 -24.75 6.07
C SER A 253 -18.75 -23.67 5.60
N VAL A 254 -17.83 -23.24 6.45
CA VAL A 254 -16.78 -22.27 6.09
C VAL A 254 -15.41 -22.95 5.88
N GLY A 255 -15.37 -24.26 5.69
CA GLY A 255 -14.14 -25.00 5.36
C GLY A 255 -13.18 -25.18 6.52
N ILE A 256 -13.67 -25.27 7.77
CA ILE A 256 -12.86 -25.56 8.95
C ILE A 256 -13.28 -26.91 9.54
N ASN A 257 -12.40 -27.90 9.47
CA ASN A 257 -12.69 -29.27 9.90
C ASN A 257 -12.71 -29.47 11.42
N ASP A 258 -12.14 -28.54 12.19
CA ASP A 258 -12.09 -28.64 13.65
C ASP A 258 -12.93 -27.51 14.28
N PRO A 259 -14.12 -27.84 14.83
CA PRO A 259 -14.97 -26.86 15.51
C PRO A 259 -14.34 -26.21 16.73
N PHE A 260 -13.43 -26.91 17.44
CA PHE A 260 -12.72 -26.32 18.56
C PHE A 260 -11.73 -25.24 18.10
N TYR A 261 -10.97 -25.55 17.05
CA TYR A 261 -10.08 -24.58 16.40
C TYR A 261 -10.86 -23.38 15.84
N PHE A 262 -12.05 -23.64 15.25
CA PHE A 262 -12.94 -22.57 14.80
C PHE A 262 -13.34 -21.64 15.97
N CYS A 263 -13.74 -22.18 17.13
CA CYS A 263 -14.08 -21.36 18.30
C CYS A 263 -12.91 -20.49 18.76
N LEU A 264 -11.69 -21.02 18.78
CA LEU A 264 -10.49 -20.26 19.14
C LEU A 264 -10.24 -19.10 18.18
N LEU A 265 -10.35 -19.34 16.87
CA LEU A 265 -10.18 -18.32 15.84
C LEU A 265 -11.25 -17.23 15.97
N TYR A 266 -12.52 -17.63 16.10
CA TYR A 266 -13.65 -16.70 16.17
C TYR A 266 -13.57 -15.77 17.38
N THR A 267 -13.17 -16.30 18.55
CA THR A 267 -12.98 -15.48 19.75
C THR A 267 -11.77 -14.54 19.67
N SER A 268 -10.70 -14.96 18.99
CA SER A 268 -9.51 -14.12 18.76
C SER A 268 -9.83 -12.97 17.80
N ASP A 269 -10.46 -13.28 16.67
CA ASP A 269 -10.79 -12.26 15.66
C ASP A 269 -11.85 -11.26 16.18
N ALA A 270 -12.85 -11.73 16.96
CA ALA A 270 -13.82 -10.84 17.62
C ALA A 270 -13.17 -9.93 18.69
N ALA A 271 -12.11 -10.37 19.35
CA ALA A 271 -11.36 -9.55 20.30
C ALA A 271 -10.50 -8.47 19.61
N ASP A 272 -10.01 -8.75 18.40
CA ASP A 272 -9.24 -7.79 17.59
C ASP A 272 -10.14 -6.74 16.91
N GLU A 273 -11.38 -7.08 16.55
CA GLU A 273 -12.37 -6.11 16.04
C GLU A 273 -12.92 -5.16 17.12
N ALA A 274 -12.86 -5.56 18.39
CA ALA A 274 -13.32 -4.75 19.53
C ALA A 274 -12.27 -3.75 20.05
N ARG A 275 -11.07 -3.74 19.50
CA ARG A 275 -9.98 -2.80 19.83
C ARG A 275 -9.86 -1.68 18.81
#